data_631f8bf358f21ad12be4f464742596c6
#
_entry.id   631f8bf358f21ad12be4f464742596c6
#
_cell.length_a   1.000
_cell.length_b   1.000
_cell.length_c   1.000
_cell.angle_alpha   90.00
_cell.angle_beta   90.00
_cell.angle_gamma   90.00
#
_symmetry.space_group_name_H-M   'P 1'
#
loop_
_entity.id
_entity.type
_entity.pdbx_description
1 polymer ?
#
loop_
_entity_poly.entity_id
_entity_poly.type
_entity_poly.pdbx_seq_one_letter_code
_entity_poly.pdbx_strand_id
1 'polypeptide(L)'
;MISGSFLDEITHDIPSQNWGRHEWAQDFDAMQAIGIDTVILIRAGYLQLATFDSKVLQQKVKALPAYTDLVDIFLAEAERCGMNFYFGTYDSGDLWNNGHYQVETDINKAFCDEVMARYGYRKAFQGWYITHEINTFNEGMMQVYEDLSAHLKSLKNIPILISPYVKGSMQFGKDAITLNQHIRE
;
A
#
# COMPACT_ATOMS: atom_id res chain seq x y z
N MET A 1 10.15 -17.13 -12.20
CA MET A 1 9.95 -17.47 -10.76
C MET A 1 9.22 -16.27 -10.14
N ILE A 2 8.16 -16.48 -9.39
CA ILE A 2 7.45 -15.40 -8.68
C ILE A 2 8.24 -15.14 -7.40
N SER A 3 8.69 -13.90 -7.18
CA SER A 3 9.50 -13.53 -6.02
C SER A 3 8.81 -12.58 -5.04
N GLY A 4 7.65 -12.02 -5.42
CA GLY A 4 6.87 -11.11 -4.58
C GLY A 4 5.43 -11.54 -4.41
N SER A 5 4.82 -11.19 -3.26
CA SER A 5 3.41 -11.40 -2.96
C SER A 5 2.81 -10.18 -2.29
N PHE A 6 1.54 -9.91 -2.57
CA PHE A 6 0.77 -8.92 -1.84
C PHE A 6 0.17 -9.50 -0.56
N LEU A 7 0.15 -8.68 0.49
CA LEU A 7 -0.58 -8.93 1.74
C LEU A 7 -1.79 -7.98 1.78
N ASP A 8 -2.95 -8.52 2.12
CA ASP A 8 -4.15 -7.73 2.38
C ASP A 8 -4.90 -8.31 3.59
N GLU A 9 -5.24 -7.49 4.57
CA GLU A 9 -5.97 -7.92 5.76
C GLU A 9 -7.21 -7.04 6.03
N ILE A 10 -7.26 -5.86 5.42
CA ILE A 10 -8.31 -4.89 5.75
C ILE A 10 -9.34 -4.68 4.64
N THR A 11 -9.14 -5.26 3.46
CA THR A 11 -10.15 -5.27 2.40
C THR A 11 -11.17 -6.39 2.70
N HIS A 12 -12.44 -6.13 2.46
CA HIS A 12 -13.56 -6.95 2.95
C HIS A 12 -13.71 -8.36 2.34
N ASP A 13 -12.98 -8.72 1.30
CA ASP A 13 -13.14 -10.01 0.59
C ASP A 13 -12.00 -11.00 0.85
N ILE A 14 -11.23 -10.82 1.93
CA ILE A 14 -10.06 -11.65 2.20
C ILE A 14 -10.34 -12.74 3.24
N PRO A 15 -9.75 -13.94 3.09
CA PRO A 15 -9.94 -15.06 4.00
C PRO A 15 -9.16 -14.94 5.33
N SER A 16 -8.15 -14.09 5.40
CA SER A 16 -7.22 -13.98 6.52
C SER A 16 -7.68 -13.03 7.65
N GLN A 17 -8.93 -12.58 7.61
CA GLN A 17 -9.45 -11.63 8.60
C GLN A 17 -9.27 -12.12 10.04
N ASN A 18 -8.72 -11.21 10.86
CA ASN A 18 -8.43 -11.41 12.28
C ASN A 18 -7.34 -12.46 12.57
N TRP A 19 -6.46 -12.74 11.62
CA TRP A 19 -5.26 -13.52 11.89
C TRP A 19 -4.36 -12.80 12.90
N GLY A 20 -3.79 -13.60 13.80
CA GLY A 20 -2.80 -13.15 14.76
C GLY A 20 -1.37 -13.46 14.30
N ARG A 21 -0.42 -13.22 15.20
CA ARG A 21 1.00 -13.47 14.94
C ARG A 21 1.31 -14.91 14.54
N HIS A 22 0.58 -15.88 15.09
CA HIS A 22 0.82 -17.30 14.80
C HIS A 22 0.48 -17.65 13.35
N GLU A 23 -0.69 -17.24 12.88
CA GLU A 23 -1.16 -17.52 11.52
C GLU A 23 -0.30 -16.79 10.49
N TRP A 24 0.03 -15.54 10.75
CA TRP A 24 0.94 -14.78 9.89
C TRP A 24 2.35 -15.38 9.83
N ALA A 25 2.88 -15.87 10.95
CA ALA A 25 4.18 -16.55 10.94
C ALA A 25 4.17 -17.80 10.03
N GLN A 26 3.08 -18.60 10.06
CA GLN A 26 2.93 -19.76 9.17
C GLN A 26 2.82 -19.35 7.70
N ASP A 27 2.13 -18.24 7.40
CA ASP A 27 1.99 -17.74 6.03
C ASP A 27 3.34 -17.25 5.48
N PHE A 28 4.10 -16.52 6.30
CA PHE A 28 5.46 -16.08 5.92
C PHE A 28 6.41 -17.27 5.71
N ASP A 29 6.32 -18.32 6.55
CA ASP A 29 7.08 -19.55 6.34
C ASP A 29 6.71 -20.24 5.02
N ALA A 30 5.42 -20.29 4.70
CA ALA A 30 4.95 -20.85 3.43
C ALA A 30 5.42 -20.04 2.22
N MET A 31 5.36 -18.72 2.29
CA MET A 31 5.89 -17.83 1.25
C MET A 31 7.40 -18.03 1.06
N GLN A 32 8.17 -18.11 2.16
CA GLN A 32 9.60 -18.35 2.11
C GLN A 32 9.92 -19.71 1.46
N ALA A 33 9.17 -20.74 1.80
CA ALA A 33 9.38 -22.09 1.27
C ALA A 33 9.21 -22.20 -0.26
N ILE A 34 8.39 -21.33 -0.86
CA ILE A 34 8.20 -21.29 -2.31
C ILE A 34 9.07 -20.23 -3.02
N GLY A 35 9.97 -19.57 -2.29
CA GLY A 35 10.95 -18.62 -2.82
C GLY A 35 10.48 -17.18 -2.94
N ILE A 36 9.43 -16.77 -2.23
CA ILE A 36 9.04 -15.37 -2.08
C ILE A 36 10.10 -14.67 -1.20
N ASP A 37 10.65 -13.57 -1.67
CA ASP A 37 11.64 -12.74 -0.97
C ASP A 37 11.16 -11.31 -0.73
N THR A 38 10.00 -10.97 -1.26
CA THR A 38 9.41 -9.62 -1.16
C THR A 38 7.92 -9.71 -0.84
N VAL A 39 7.49 -9.00 0.18
CA VAL A 39 6.08 -8.87 0.55
C VAL A 39 5.65 -7.41 0.45
N ILE A 40 4.47 -7.18 -0.10
CA ILE A 40 3.93 -5.86 -0.38
C ILE A 40 2.60 -5.74 0.35
N LEU A 41 2.52 -4.89 1.37
CA LEU A 41 1.24 -4.55 1.97
C LEU A 41 0.46 -3.68 0.98
N ILE A 42 -0.63 -4.21 0.44
CA ILE A 42 -1.37 -3.54 -0.64
C ILE A 42 -1.92 -2.18 -0.19
N ARG A 43 -2.36 -2.08 1.07
CA ARG A 43 -2.78 -0.83 1.71
C ARG A 43 -2.69 -0.96 3.23
N ALA A 44 -2.09 0.04 3.88
CA ALA A 44 -2.02 0.06 5.34
C ALA A 44 -3.22 0.77 5.99
N GLY A 45 -4.01 1.48 5.18
CA GLY A 45 -5.30 2.04 5.55
C GLY A 45 -6.25 2.02 4.36
N TYR A 46 -7.53 1.72 4.61
CA TYR A 46 -8.57 1.69 3.59
C TYR A 46 -9.90 2.15 4.18
N LEU A 47 -10.50 3.21 3.61
CA LEU A 47 -11.71 3.84 4.17
C LEU A 47 -11.49 4.21 5.65
N GLN A 48 -12.20 3.53 6.56
CA GLN A 48 -12.07 3.70 8.01
C GLN A 48 -11.31 2.55 8.70
N LEU A 49 -10.72 1.64 7.93
CA LEU A 49 -9.93 0.52 8.44
C LEU A 49 -8.43 0.86 8.36
N ALA A 50 -7.65 0.35 9.29
CA ALA A 50 -6.21 0.51 9.32
C ALA A 50 -5.53 -0.73 9.89
N THR A 51 -4.31 -1.01 9.43
CA THR A 51 -3.50 -2.15 9.88
C THR A 51 -2.80 -1.93 11.22
N PHE A 52 -2.91 -0.73 11.77
CA PHE A 52 -2.45 -0.37 13.12
C PHE A 52 -3.24 0.84 13.63
N ASP A 53 -3.19 1.11 14.93
CA ASP A 53 -3.82 2.29 15.53
C ASP A 53 -3.11 3.58 15.10
N SER A 54 -3.50 4.10 13.92
CA SER A 54 -3.02 5.37 13.39
C SER A 54 -3.79 6.54 14.00
N LYS A 55 -3.07 7.42 14.68
CA LYS A 55 -3.65 8.66 15.21
C LYS A 55 -4.05 9.62 14.09
N VAL A 56 -3.29 9.64 13.01
CA VAL A 56 -3.59 10.48 11.84
C VAL A 56 -4.89 10.05 11.20
N LEU A 57 -5.08 8.75 10.92
CA LEU A 57 -6.31 8.26 10.30
C LEU A 57 -7.52 8.38 11.25
N GLN A 58 -7.33 8.14 12.56
CA GLN A 58 -8.39 8.36 13.55
C GLN A 58 -8.88 9.82 13.57
N GLN A 59 -7.96 10.79 13.48
CA GLN A 59 -8.29 12.20 13.48
C GLN A 59 -8.90 12.68 12.15
N LYS A 60 -8.31 12.30 11.03
CA LYS A 60 -8.65 12.81 9.70
C LYS A 60 -9.87 12.12 9.07
N VAL A 61 -9.99 10.80 9.24
CA VAL A 61 -11.01 9.99 8.55
C VAL A 61 -11.87 9.15 9.51
N LYS A 62 -11.69 9.32 10.83
CA LYS A 62 -12.42 8.57 11.87
C LYS A 62 -12.17 7.06 11.77
N ALA A 63 -10.95 6.68 11.48
CA ALA A 63 -10.57 5.27 11.41
C ALA A 63 -10.92 4.53 12.72
N LEU A 64 -11.39 3.31 12.56
CA LEU A 64 -11.69 2.42 13.67
C LEU A 64 -10.40 1.91 14.31
N PRO A 65 -10.43 1.55 15.62
CA PRO A 65 -9.28 0.91 16.26
C PRO A 65 -8.92 -0.39 15.55
N ALA A 66 -7.62 -0.61 15.31
CA ALA A 66 -7.12 -1.88 14.80
C ALA A 66 -7.18 -2.95 15.91
N TYR A 67 -7.51 -4.19 15.55
CA TYR A 67 -7.55 -5.29 16.54
C TYR A 67 -6.15 -5.71 17.01
N THR A 68 -5.13 -5.43 16.21
CA THR A 68 -3.72 -5.65 16.53
C THR A 68 -2.85 -4.74 15.65
N ASP A 69 -1.56 -4.63 15.97
CA ASP A 69 -0.58 -3.95 15.12
C ASP A 69 -0.05 -4.93 14.05
N LEU A 70 -0.77 -5.01 12.92
CA LEU A 70 -0.41 -5.88 11.80
C LEU A 70 0.91 -5.45 11.15
N VAL A 71 1.21 -4.15 11.10
CA VAL A 71 2.47 -3.65 10.52
C VAL A 71 3.66 -4.15 11.32
N ASP A 72 3.59 -4.13 12.66
CA ASP A 72 4.65 -4.69 13.50
C ASP A 72 4.80 -6.20 13.27
N ILE A 73 3.70 -6.94 13.16
CA ILE A 73 3.71 -8.38 12.86
C ILE A 73 4.38 -8.63 11.51
N PHE A 74 3.94 -7.97 10.44
CA PHE A 74 4.48 -8.17 9.09
C PHE A 74 5.97 -7.82 9.00
N LEU A 75 6.38 -6.71 9.59
CA LEU A 75 7.79 -6.33 9.62
C LEU A 75 8.65 -7.31 10.43
N ALA A 76 8.12 -7.82 11.56
CA ALA A 76 8.84 -8.82 12.36
C ALA A 76 9.00 -10.14 11.59
N GLU A 77 7.95 -10.61 10.92
CA GLU A 77 8.00 -11.84 10.14
C GLU A 77 8.85 -11.68 8.87
N ALA A 78 8.79 -10.52 8.19
CA ALA A 78 9.68 -10.23 7.08
C ALA A 78 11.16 -10.21 7.50
N GLU A 79 11.48 -9.62 8.66
CA GLU A 79 12.84 -9.67 9.24
C GLU A 79 13.27 -11.10 9.58
N ARG A 80 12.39 -11.90 10.19
CA ARG A 80 12.65 -13.30 10.54
C ARG A 80 12.93 -14.16 9.30
N CYS A 81 12.15 -13.96 8.23
CA CYS A 81 12.26 -14.71 6.99
C CYS A 81 13.28 -14.11 5.99
N GLY A 82 13.91 -12.97 6.30
CA GLY A 82 14.86 -12.31 5.42
C GLY A 82 14.22 -11.71 4.16
N MET A 83 12.95 -11.31 4.23
CA MET A 83 12.19 -10.72 3.13
C MET A 83 12.26 -9.20 3.14
N ASN A 84 12.13 -8.60 1.96
CA ASN A 84 11.87 -7.16 1.80
C ASN A 84 10.39 -6.87 2.04
N PHE A 85 10.10 -5.79 2.76
CA PHE A 85 8.75 -5.31 2.98
C PHE A 85 8.52 -3.97 2.28
N TYR A 86 7.48 -3.90 1.46
CA TYR A 86 6.98 -2.69 0.82
C TYR A 86 5.72 -2.22 1.52
N PHE A 87 5.76 -1.00 2.04
CA PHE A 87 4.66 -0.43 2.80
C PHE A 87 3.66 0.25 1.88
N GLY A 88 2.39 -0.23 1.88
CA GLY A 88 1.28 0.37 1.16
C GLY A 88 0.73 1.61 1.85
N THR A 89 0.43 2.65 1.08
CA THR A 89 -0.13 3.90 1.60
C THR A 89 -1.60 3.76 2.01
N TYR A 90 -2.25 4.86 2.36
CA TYR A 90 -3.67 4.92 2.65
C TYR A 90 -4.48 5.13 1.36
N ASP A 91 -5.64 4.49 1.28
CA ASP A 91 -6.63 4.67 0.20
C ASP A 91 -7.99 5.05 0.82
N SER A 92 -8.43 6.26 0.54
CA SER A 92 -9.74 6.73 1.01
C SER A 92 -10.93 6.06 0.29
N GLY A 93 -10.69 5.43 -0.86
CA GLY A 93 -11.73 4.90 -1.75
C GLY A 93 -12.46 6.01 -2.50
N ASP A 94 -12.90 7.05 -1.82
CA ASP A 94 -13.80 8.07 -2.38
C ASP A 94 -13.11 9.38 -2.81
N LEU A 95 -12.17 9.90 -2.04
CA LEU A 95 -11.61 11.23 -2.28
C LEU A 95 -10.95 11.35 -3.66
N TRP A 96 -10.02 10.47 -3.96
CA TRP A 96 -9.32 10.51 -5.25
C TRP A 96 -10.23 10.11 -6.43
N ASN A 97 -11.20 9.23 -6.23
CA ASN A 97 -12.20 8.86 -7.25
C ASN A 97 -13.15 10.01 -7.58
N ASN A 98 -13.38 10.92 -6.63
CA ASN A 98 -14.22 12.09 -6.79
C ASN A 98 -13.43 13.40 -7.08
N GLY A 99 -12.13 13.29 -7.36
CA GLY A 99 -11.30 14.43 -7.74
C GLY A 99 -10.76 15.27 -6.59
N HIS A 100 -10.89 14.82 -5.33
CA HIS A 100 -10.36 15.50 -4.15
C HIS A 100 -8.88 15.15 -3.91
N TYR A 101 -8.06 15.24 -4.95
CA TYR A 101 -6.68 14.79 -5.00
C TYR A 101 -5.78 15.39 -3.92
N GLN A 102 -5.91 16.72 -3.67
CA GLN A 102 -5.09 17.38 -2.66
C GLN A 102 -5.40 16.87 -1.25
N VAL A 103 -6.67 16.62 -0.94
CA VAL A 103 -7.07 16.08 0.37
C VAL A 103 -6.51 14.68 0.58
N GLU A 104 -6.60 13.83 -0.44
CA GLU A 104 -6.01 12.49 -0.44
C GLU A 104 -4.49 12.54 -0.21
N THR A 105 -3.81 13.42 -0.94
CA THR A 105 -2.36 13.63 -0.80
C THR A 105 -1.97 14.09 0.59
N ASP A 106 -2.69 15.07 1.16
CA ASP A 106 -2.38 15.63 2.50
C ASP A 106 -2.63 14.62 3.62
N ILE A 107 -3.65 13.76 3.49
CA ILE A 107 -3.87 12.65 4.43
C ILE A 107 -2.71 11.66 4.34
N ASN A 108 -2.35 11.25 3.14
CA ASN A 108 -1.28 10.28 2.90
C ASN A 108 0.09 10.78 3.38
N LYS A 109 0.44 12.05 3.14
CA LYS A 109 1.69 12.65 3.64
C LYS A 109 1.75 12.56 5.17
N ALA A 110 0.71 13.02 5.86
CA ALA A 110 0.67 12.96 7.32
C ALA A 110 0.69 11.52 7.86
N PHE A 111 0.01 10.59 7.17
CA PHE A 111 0.00 9.18 7.53
C PHE A 111 1.39 8.55 7.37
N CYS A 112 2.08 8.83 6.26
CA CYS A 112 3.43 8.32 6.02
C CYS A 112 4.46 8.91 6.98
N ASP A 113 4.29 10.16 7.45
CA ASP A 113 5.10 10.74 8.52
C ASP A 113 4.97 9.93 9.83
N GLU A 114 3.73 9.57 10.20
CA GLU A 114 3.47 8.72 11.38
C GLU A 114 4.09 7.32 11.21
N VAL A 115 3.95 6.72 10.03
CA VAL A 115 4.55 5.42 9.69
C VAL A 115 6.06 5.46 9.83
N MET A 116 6.72 6.49 9.31
CA MET A 116 8.17 6.64 9.42
C MET A 116 8.63 6.83 10.86
N ALA A 117 7.92 7.63 11.64
CA ALA A 117 8.23 7.81 13.06
C ALA A 117 8.11 6.49 13.83
N ARG A 118 7.17 5.62 13.45
CA ARG A 118 6.86 4.39 14.17
C ARG A 118 7.66 3.18 13.69
N TYR A 119 7.86 3.02 12.38
CA TYR A 119 8.43 1.81 11.77
C TYR A 119 9.66 2.06 10.89
N GLY A 120 10.05 3.30 10.64
CA GLY A 120 11.11 3.65 9.71
C GLY A 120 12.49 3.04 10.02
N TYR A 121 12.71 2.63 11.28
CA TYR A 121 13.93 1.98 11.74
C TYR A 121 14.01 0.48 11.41
N ARG A 122 12.88 -0.14 11.04
CA ARG A 122 12.79 -1.59 10.78
C ARG A 122 13.61 -1.95 9.53
N LYS A 123 14.40 -3.01 9.64
CA LYS A 123 15.32 -3.42 8.58
C LYS A 123 14.60 -3.96 7.34
N ALA A 124 13.49 -4.66 7.55
CA ALA A 124 12.70 -5.19 6.46
C ALA A 124 11.98 -4.11 5.64
N PHE A 125 11.79 -2.89 6.17
CA PHE A 125 11.13 -1.80 5.46
C PHE A 125 12.02 -1.26 4.32
N GLN A 126 11.92 -1.86 3.14
CA GLN A 126 12.80 -1.64 1.99
C GLN A 126 12.12 -0.97 0.79
N GLY A 127 10.82 -0.73 0.82
CA GLY A 127 10.11 -0.07 -0.25
C GLY A 127 8.79 0.56 0.18
N TRP A 128 8.30 1.49 -0.63
CA TRP A 128 6.97 2.04 -0.55
C TRP A 128 6.09 1.46 -1.66
N TYR A 129 4.81 1.34 -1.40
CA TYR A 129 3.82 1.03 -2.41
C TYR A 129 2.72 2.09 -2.38
N ILE A 130 2.55 2.84 -3.48
CA ILE A 130 1.44 3.78 -3.60
C ILE A 130 0.21 3.00 -4.02
N THR A 131 -0.74 2.88 -3.13
CA THR A 131 -1.85 1.92 -3.18
C THR A 131 -2.94 2.27 -4.20
N HIS A 132 -2.96 3.48 -4.75
CA HIS A 132 -3.98 3.91 -5.71
C HIS A 132 -3.78 3.21 -7.06
N GLU A 133 -4.72 2.34 -7.43
CA GLU A 133 -4.69 1.60 -8.69
C GLU A 133 -5.52 2.31 -9.76
N ILE A 134 -4.87 3.06 -10.64
CA ILE A 134 -5.53 3.72 -11.74
C ILE A 134 -5.55 2.84 -13.00
N ASN A 135 -6.62 2.93 -13.78
CA ASN A 135 -6.82 2.15 -15.01
C ASN A 135 -6.77 2.97 -16.29
N THR A 136 -6.66 4.27 -16.17
CA THR A 136 -6.57 5.24 -17.26
C THR A 136 -5.79 6.44 -16.80
N PHE A 137 -5.14 7.10 -17.76
CA PHE A 137 -4.48 8.37 -17.52
C PHE A 137 -5.44 9.38 -16.87
N ASN A 138 -4.97 10.05 -15.82
CA ASN A 138 -5.69 11.07 -15.08
C ASN A 138 -4.67 12.07 -14.53
N GLU A 139 -4.70 13.30 -15.04
CA GLU A 139 -3.75 14.35 -14.65
C GLU A 139 -3.72 14.59 -13.12
N GLY A 140 -4.88 14.58 -12.47
CA GLY A 140 -4.96 14.76 -11.02
C GLY A 140 -4.27 13.62 -10.26
N MET A 141 -4.39 12.38 -10.74
CA MET A 141 -3.69 11.25 -10.15
C MET A 141 -2.20 11.26 -10.44
N MET A 142 -1.77 11.75 -11.61
CA MET A 142 -0.34 11.95 -11.87
C MET A 142 0.26 12.93 -10.86
N GLN A 143 -0.44 14.03 -10.55
CA GLN A 143 0.00 14.98 -9.53
C GLN A 143 0.06 14.33 -8.13
N VAL A 144 -0.93 13.46 -7.78
CA VAL A 144 -0.89 12.70 -6.52
C VAL A 144 0.36 11.81 -6.46
N TYR A 145 0.65 11.08 -7.54
CA TYR A 145 1.83 10.20 -7.59
C TYR A 145 3.13 11.00 -7.48
N GLU A 146 3.25 12.13 -8.18
CA GLU A 146 4.42 13.00 -8.11
C GLU A 146 4.63 13.54 -6.69
N ASP A 147 3.60 14.14 -6.11
CA ASP A 147 3.64 14.72 -4.77
C ASP A 147 3.93 13.70 -3.67
N LEU A 148 3.27 12.52 -3.74
CA LEU A 148 3.53 11.45 -2.79
C LEU A 148 4.92 10.87 -2.98
N SER A 149 5.35 10.61 -4.20
CA SER A 149 6.68 10.06 -4.47
C SER A 149 7.78 10.99 -3.95
N ALA A 150 7.66 12.30 -4.19
CA ALA A 150 8.60 13.28 -3.67
C ALA A 150 8.65 13.27 -2.14
N HIS A 151 7.48 13.23 -1.48
CA HIS A 151 7.39 13.18 -0.02
C HIS A 151 7.99 11.88 0.54
N LEU A 152 7.59 10.71 0.01
CA LEU A 152 8.10 9.40 0.44
C LEU A 152 9.60 9.28 0.30
N LYS A 153 10.17 9.78 -0.82
CA LYS A 153 11.62 9.86 -1.03
C LYS A 153 12.32 10.77 -0.03
N SER A 154 11.67 11.85 0.40
CA SER A 154 12.24 12.73 1.43
C SER A 154 12.28 12.08 2.81
N LEU A 155 11.31 11.21 3.12
CA LEU A 155 11.25 10.47 4.38
C LEU A 155 12.27 9.32 4.43
N LYS A 156 12.29 8.51 3.37
CA LYS A 156 13.22 7.39 3.21
C LYS A 156 13.43 7.14 1.73
N ASN A 157 14.65 7.35 1.26
CA ASN A 157 15.00 7.21 -0.17
C ASN A 157 15.18 5.74 -0.57
N ILE A 158 14.08 4.99 -0.57
CA ILE A 158 13.97 3.60 -0.99
C ILE A 158 13.06 3.48 -2.21
N PRO A 159 13.02 2.35 -2.93
CA PRO A 159 12.14 2.15 -4.08
C PRO A 159 10.67 2.47 -3.80
N ILE A 160 9.98 2.97 -4.82
CA ILE A 160 8.54 3.16 -4.81
C ILE A 160 7.95 2.28 -5.90
N LEU A 161 6.93 1.52 -5.55
CA LEU A 161 6.18 0.65 -6.45
C LEU A 161 4.77 1.20 -6.65
N ILE A 162 4.26 1.10 -7.87
CA ILE A 162 2.85 1.30 -8.22
C ILE A 162 2.35 0.09 -9.00
N SER A 163 1.06 -0.17 -8.97
CA SER A 163 0.42 -1.25 -9.71
C SER A 163 -0.77 -0.72 -10.52
N PRO A 164 -0.53 -0.06 -11.66
CA PRO A 164 -1.61 0.39 -12.52
C PRO A 164 -2.33 -0.82 -13.10
N TYR A 165 -3.65 -0.74 -13.17
CA TYR A 165 -4.48 -1.82 -13.65
C TYR A 165 -5.06 -1.50 -15.02
N VAL A 166 -5.06 -2.47 -15.93
CA VAL A 166 -5.54 -2.31 -17.29
C VAL A 166 -6.91 -2.96 -17.45
N LYS A 167 -7.96 -2.15 -17.65
CA LYS A 167 -9.27 -2.69 -18.08
C LYS A 167 -9.14 -3.27 -19.48
N GLY A 168 -9.62 -4.50 -19.65
CA GLY A 168 -9.63 -5.16 -20.97
C GLY A 168 -10.29 -4.28 -22.03
N SER A 169 -9.56 -4.01 -23.11
CA SER A 169 -9.95 -3.07 -24.17
C SER A 169 -11.28 -3.40 -24.85
N MET A 170 -11.66 -4.67 -24.90
CA MET A 170 -12.89 -5.12 -25.57
C MET A 170 -14.18 -4.68 -24.86
N GLN A 171 -14.14 -4.40 -23.56
CA GLN A 171 -15.33 -4.00 -22.80
C GLN A 171 -15.55 -2.50 -22.72
N PHE A 172 -14.51 -1.68 -22.87
CA PHE A 172 -14.57 -0.27 -22.54
C PHE A 172 -14.06 0.67 -23.63
N GLY A 173 -13.75 0.16 -24.81
CA GLY A 173 -13.33 0.97 -25.93
C GLY A 173 -12.03 1.76 -25.71
N LYS A 174 -11.18 1.30 -24.81
CA LYS A 174 -9.87 1.93 -24.57
C LYS A 174 -8.94 1.62 -25.72
N ASP A 175 -8.34 2.62 -26.30
CA ASP A 175 -7.43 2.47 -27.42
C ASP A 175 -5.96 2.29 -26.95
N ALA A 176 -5.12 1.90 -27.89
CA ALA A 176 -3.70 1.71 -27.63
C ALA A 176 -2.96 3.02 -27.30
N ILE A 177 -3.51 4.16 -27.67
CA ILE A 177 -2.92 5.48 -27.38
C ILE A 177 -3.06 5.79 -25.90
N THR A 178 -4.28 5.60 -25.35
CA THR A 178 -4.54 5.80 -23.91
C THR A 178 -3.69 4.87 -23.04
N LEU A 179 -3.55 3.61 -23.44
CA LEU A 179 -2.70 2.65 -22.75
C LEU A 179 -1.22 3.05 -22.81
N ASN A 180 -0.73 3.43 -23.99
CA ASN A 180 0.65 3.87 -24.17
C ASN A 180 0.96 5.15 -23.37
N GLN A 181 0.01 6.07 -23.27
CA GLN A 181 0.15 7.27 -22.45
C GLN A 181 0.27 6.89 -20.97
N HIS A 182 -0.61 6.02 -20.49
CA HIS A 182 -0.58 5.54 -19.10
C HIS A 182 0.71 4.79 -18.73
N ILE A 183 1.33 4.07 -19.66
CA ILE A 183 2.58 3.33 -19.41
C ILE A 183 3.82 4.25 -19.41
N ARG A 184 3.76 5.39 -20.11
CA ARG A 184 4.91 6.30 -20.24
C ARG A 184 5.05 7.29 -19.08
N GLU A 185 4.02 7.48 -18.29
CA GLU A 185 3.97 8.40 -17.16
C GLU A 185 4.03 7.67 -15.83
#